data_8ec527f32d2560afc2e86779f957dc32
#
_entry.id   8ec527f32d2560afc2e86779f957dc32
#
_cell.length_a   1.000
_cell.length_b   1.000
_cell.length_c   1.000
_cell.angle_alpha   90.00
_cell.angle_beta   90.00
_cell.angle_gamma   90.00
#
_symmetry.space_group_name_H-M   'P 1'
#
loop_
_entity.id
_entity.type
_entity.pdbx_description
1 polymer ?
#
loop_
_entity_poly.entity_id
_entity_poly.type
_entity_poly.pdbx_seq_one_letter_code
_entity_poly.pdbx_strand_id
1 'polypeptide(L)'
;MNPYIQEFTEIIRNGSMENTYKMSWARALVELCVKDPQKHLIEFKDIGKLMFQYYWDQTIFFNLEQGPNLKKRPALHQIVLKKINQYRKTNLQPIKFIRTKGVEIPVNEISKILTQDVSHRFLKVGNQKKEIYNYKKGETKLGLHNPNLINEHSQLLFELINYRW
;
A
#
# COMPACT_ATOMS: atom_id res chain seq x y z
N MET A 1 -5.22 24.76 -3.83
CA MET A 1 -4.54 23.45 -3.87
C MET A 1 -4.37 23.03 -5.32
N ASN A 2 -3.24 22.47 -5.65
CA ASN A 2 -2.94 21.97 -7.00
C ASN A 2 -3.96 20.91 -7.42
N PRO A 3 -4.50 20.93 -8.66
CA PRO A 3 -5.49 19.95 -9.15
C PRO A 3 -5.04 18.50 -9.03
N TYR A 4 -3.77 18.21 -9.26
CA TYR A 4 -3.20 16.86 -9.12
C TYR A 4 -3.31 16.33 -7.67
N ILE A 5 -3.00 17.17 -6.70
CA ILE A 5 -3.13 16.85 -5.27
C ILE A 5 -4.61 16.76 -4.85
N GLN A 6 -5.47 17.59 -5.43
CA GLN A 6 -6.93 17.48 -5.22
C GLN A 6 -7.44 16.11 -5.66
N GLU A 7 -7.05 15.64 -6.83
CA GLU A 7 -7.43 14.29 -7.30
C GLU A 7 -6.92 13.18 -6.37
N PHE A 8 -5.68 13.29 -5.90
CA PHE A 8 -5.13 12.31 -4.95
C PHE A 8 -5.93 12.32 -3.62
N THR A 9 -6.21 13.49 -3.08
CA THR A 9 -7.00 13.61 -1.84
C THR A 9 -8.43 13.11 -2.04
N GLU A 10 -9.02 13.30 -3.21
CA GLU A 10 -10.35 12.77 -3.54
C GLU A 10 -10.37 11.24 -3.54
N ILE A 11 -9.34 10.61 -4.12
CA ILE A 11 -9.20 9.14 -4.05
C ILE A 11 -9.15 8.67 -2.59
N ILE A 12 -8.35 9.31 -1.76
CA ILE A 12 -8.22 8.95 -0.35
C ILE A 12 -9.56 9.11 0.38
N ARG A 13 -10.26 10.23 0.18
CA ARG A 13 -11.50 10.56 0.90
C ARG A 13 -12.70 9.76 0.42
N ASN A 14 -12.86 9.62 -0.89
CA ASN A 14 -14.10 9.20 -1.54
C ASN A 14 -13.98 7.88 -2.31
N GLY A 15 -12.79 7.36 -2.52
CA GLY A 15 -12.61 6.07 -3.17
C GLY A 15 -13.27 4.94 -2.38
N SER A 16 -13.97 4.03 -3.06
CA SER A 16 -14.57 2.86 -2.41
C SER A 16 -13.49 1.94 -1.84
N MET A 17 -13.74 1.38 -0.67
CA MET A 17 -12.83 0.46 0.02
C MET A 17 -13.57 -0.81 0.44
N GLU A 18 -13.18 -1.95 -0.12
CA GLU A 18 -13.59 -3.27 0.35
C GLU A 18 -12.65 -3.78 1.47
N ASN A 19 -11.42 -3.29 1.46
CA ASN A 19 -10.35 -3.57 2.42
C ASN A 19 -9.37 -2.39 2.45
N THR A 20 -8.27 -2.53 3.18
CA THR A 20 -7.29 -1.45 3.36
C THR A 20 -6.26 -1.32 2.23
N TYR A 21 -6.37 -2.07 1.14
CA TYR A 21 -5.37 -2.04 0.05
C TYR A 21 -5.16 -0.64 -0.53
N LYS A 22 -6.24 0.13 -0.75
CA LYS A 22 -6.10 1.49 -1.29
C LYS A 22 -5.31 2.41 -0.38
N MET A 23 -5.51 2.31 0.93
CA MET A 23 -4.79 3.16 1.89
C MET A 23 -3.34 2.74 2.03
N SER A 24 -3.05 1.45 2.11
CA SER A 24 -1.67 0.95 2.14
C SER A 24 -0.91 1.24 0.84
N TRP A 25 -1.58 1.12 -0.31
CA TRP A 25 -1.04 1.51 -1.61
C TRP A 25 -0.73 3.01 -1.66
N ALA A 26 -1.68 3.86 -1.27
CA ALA A 26 -1.49 5.31 -1.22
C ALA A 26 -0.31 5.69 -0.33
N ARG A 27 -0.23 5.11 0.88
CA ARG A 27 0.88 5.35 1.81
C ARG A 27 2.23 4.95 1.20
N ALA A 28 2.30 3.80 0.56
CA ALA A 28 3.52 3.33 -0.10
C ALA A 28 3.96 4.27 -1.22
N LEU A 29 3.04 4.75 -2.05
CA LEU A 29 3.35 5.74 -3.08
C LEU A 29 3.91 7.03 -2.49
N VAL A 30 3.27 7.58 -1.45
CA VAL A 30 3.76 8.81 -0.80
C VAL A 30 5.15 8.59 -0.19
N GLU A 31 5.37 7.47 0.50
CA GLU A 31 6.66 7.15 1.12
C GLU A 31 7.78 7.01 0.08
N LEU A 32 7.50 6.37 -1.06
CA LEU A 32 8.47 6.26 -2.16
C LEU A 32 8.80 7.63 -2.79
N CYS A 33 7.82 8.53 -2.90
CA CYS A 33 8.05 9.89 -3.37
C CYS A 33 8.86 10.74 -2.39
N VAL A 34 8.66 10.57 -1.09
CA VAL A 34 9.50 11.21 -0.05
C VAL A 34 10.95 10.73 -0.15
N LYS A 35 11.13 9.44 -0.41
CA LYS A 35 12.46 8.82 -0.53
C LYS A 35 13.21 9.26 -1.78
N ASP A 36 12.49 9.41 -2.91
CA ASP A 36 13.02 9.87 -4.19
C ASP A 36 11.98 10.67 -4.97
N PRO A 37 11.93 12.01 -4.77
CA PRO A 37 10.93 12.88 -5.41
C PRO A 37 11.04 12.99 -6.93
N GLN A 38 12.13 12.50 -7.52
CA GLN A 38 12.37 12.56 -8.96
C GLN A 38 12.01 11.26 -9.68
N LYS A 39 11.71 10.21 -8.94
CA LYS A 39 11.45 8.88 -9.49
C LYS A 39 10.01 8.73 -9.97
N HIS A 40 9.82 8.77 -11.29
CA HIS A 40 8.50 8.57 -11.91
C HIS A 40 8.12 7.09 -12.07
N LEU A 41 9.08 6.23 -12.39
CA LEU A 41 8.84 4.80 -12.57
C LEU A 41 8.89 4.07 -11.22
N ILE A 42 7.75 3.53 -10.81
CA ILE A 42 7.60 2.80 -9.54
C ILE A 42 7.30 1.33 -9.84
N GLU A 43 8.10 0.44 -9.28
CA GLU A 43 7.89 -1.00 -9.41
C GLU A 43 6.98 -1.54 -8.30
N PHE A 44 6.09 -2.46 -8.63
CA PHE A 44 5.16 -3.05 -7.67
C PHE A 44 5.86 -3.83 -6.56
N LYS A 45 7.04 -4.38 -6.81
CA LYS A 45 7.85 -5.01 -5.76
C LYS A 45 8.21 -4.05 -4.64
N ASP A 46 8.48 -2.78 -4.94
CA ASP A 46 8.81 -1.76 -3.94
C ASP A 46 7.58 -1.33 -3.14
N ILE A 47 6.44 -1.15 -3.82
CA ILE A 47 5.15 -0.92 -3.15
C ILE A 47 4.78 -2.11 -2.26
N GLY A 48 4.91 -3.32 -2.79
CA GLY A 48 4.55 -4.55 -2.09
C GLY A 48 5.38 -4.80 -0.83
N LYS A 49 6.67 -4.47 -0.85
CA LYS A 49 7.53 -4.54 0.34
C LYS A 49 7.02 -3.62 1.45
N LEU A 50 6.67 -2.38 1.11
CA LEU A 50 6.14 -1.42 2.09
C LEU A 50 4.77 -1.86 2.63
N MET A 51 3.86 -2.29 1.75
CA MET A 51 2.55 -2.79 2.18
C MET A 51 2.68 -4.01 3.10
N PHE A 52 3.58 -4.94 2.81
CA PHE A 52 3.87 -6.08 3.67
C PHE A 52 4.35 -5.62 5.06
N GLN A 53 5.27 -4.66 5.12
CA GLN A 53 5.79 -4.10 6.37
C GLN A 53 4.68 -3.44 7.20
N TYR A 54 3.80 -2.66 6.57
CA TYR A 54 2.67 -2.03 7.26
C TYR A 54 1.74 -3.08 7.87
N TYR A 55 1.37 -4.09 7.11
CA TYR A 55 0.48 -5.15 7.58
C TYR A 55 1.12 -6.02 8.67
N TRP A 56 2.41 -6.31 8.53
CA TRP A 56 3.17 -6.98 9.58
C TRP A 56 3.09 -6.23 10.91
N ASP A 57 3.47 -4.95 10.90
CA ASP A 57 3.54 -4.15 12.11
C ASP A 57 2.16 -3.99 12.76
N GLN A 58 1.13 -3.73 11.97
CA GLN A 58 -0.24 -3.63 12.47
C GLN A 58 -0.76 -4.95 13.06
N THR A 59 -0.42 -6.06 12.44
CA THR A 59 -0.89 -7.37 12.87
C THR A 59 -0.14 -7.85 14.11
N ILE A 60 1.20 -7.77 14.10
CA ILE A 60 2.00 -8.35 15.18
C ILE A 60 1.85 -7.59 16.51
N PHE A 61 1.65 -6.28 16.46
CA PHE A 61 1.48 -5.45 17.66
C PHE A 61 0.03 -5.29 18.11
N PHE A 62 -0.91 -5.19 17.16
CA PHE A 62 -2.28 -4.78 17.45
C PHE A 62 -3.32 -5.79 16.99
N ASN A 63 -2.91 -6.84 16.31
CA ASN A 63 -3.81 -7.86 15.73
C ASN A 63 -4.93 -7.26 14.85
N LEU A 64 -4.61 -6.21 14.10
CA LEU A 64 -5.57 -5.51 13.26
C LEU A 64 -5.94 -6.33 12.02
N GLU A 65 -7.22 -6.36 11.71
CA GLU A 65 -7.75 -6.92 10.47
C GLU A 65 -7.71 -5.90 9.33
N GLN A 66 -7.50 -6.37 8.11
CA GLN A 66 -7.38 -5.51 6.92
C GLN A 66 -8.63 -5.54 6.03
N GLY A 67 -9.67 -6.20 6.46
CA GLY A 67 -10.95 -6.28 5.77
C GLY A 67 -12.06 -6.78 6.70
N PRO A 68 -13.33 -6.58 6.32
CA PRO A 68 -14.46 -6.86 7.21
C PRO A 68 -14.79 -8.36 7.33
N ASN A 69 -14.34 -9.18 6.39
CA ASN A 69 -14.67 -10.60 6.35
C ASN A 69 -13.50 -11.45 6.87
N LEU A 70 -13.61 -11.90 8.13
CA LEU A 70 -12.58 -12.72 8.78
C LEU A 70 -12.43 -14.12 8.16
N LYS A 71 -13.46 -14.62 7.47
CA LYS A 71 -13.40 -15.91 6.77
C LYS A 71 -12.71 -15.80 5.42
N LYS A 72 -12.69 -14.61 4.83
CA LYS A 72 -12.06 -14.32 3.54
C LYS A 72 -11.18 -13.08 3.66
N ARG A 73 -10.06 -13.21 4.34
CA ARG A 73 -9.09 -12.12 4.49
C ARG A 73 -8.45 -11.76 3.14
N PRO A 74 -8.06 -10.49 2.94
CA PRO A 74 -7.29 -10.08 1.76
C PRO A 74 -6.03 -10.95 1.58
N ALA A 75 -5.69 -11.27 0.33
CA ALA A 75 -4.61 -12.21 0.02
C ALA A 75 -3.25 -11.78 0.60
N LEU A 76 -2.92 -10.49 0.55
CA LEU A 76 -1.69 -9.98 1.16
C LEU A 76 -1.69 -10.16 2.68
N HIS A 77 -2.83 -9.92 3.33
CA HIS A 77 -2.96 -10.14 4.77
C HIS A 77 -2.75 -11.62 5.14
N GLN A 78 -3.26 -12.55 4.34
CA GLN A 78 -3.02 -13.99 4.54
C GLN A 78 -1.54 -14.34 4.47
N ILE A 79 -0.81 -13.77 3.51
CA ILE A 79 0.65 -13.96 3.39
C ILE A 79 1.37 -13.45 4.65
N VAL A 80 1.02 -12.24 5.11
CA VAL A 80 1.59 -11.65 6.32
C VAL A 80 1.30 -12.51 7.56
N LEU A 81 0.06 -12.95 7.75
CA LEU A 81 -0.32 -13.83 8.86
C LEU A 81 0.47 -15.14 8.87
N LYS A 82 0.64 -15.76 7.70
CA LYS A 82 1.45 -16.97 7.56
C LYS A 82 2.90 -16.73 8.02
N LYS A 83 3.50 -15.64 7.59
CA LYS A 83 4.88 -15.27 7.98
C LYS A 83 4.99 -14.95 9.47
N ILE A 84 4.04 -14.24 10.04
CA ILE A 84 3.97 -13.97 11.48
C ILE A 84 3.84 -15.27 12.28
N ASN A 85 2.97 -16.18 11.87
CA ASN A 85 2.80 -17.46 12.55
C ASN A 85 4.08 -18.32 12.51
N GLN A 86 4.81 -18.29 11.41
CA GLN A 86 6.13 -18.93 11.32
C GLN A 86 7.15 -18.28 12.27
N TYR A 87 7.19 -16.95 12.29
CA TYR A 87 8.08 -16.18 13.17
C TYR A 87 7.81 -16.47 14.66
N ARG A 88 6.54 -16.54 15.06
CA ARG A 88 6.12 -16.79 16.44
C ARG A 88 6.48 -18.20 16.96
N LYS A 89 6.82 -19.15 16.09
CA LYS A 89 7.26 -20.48 16.53
C LYS A 89 8.60 -20.44 17.29
N THR A 90 9.45 -19.48 16.97
CA THR A 90 10.80 -19.33 17.55
C THR A 90 11.03 -18.01 18.25
N ASN A 91 10.09 -17.05 18.16
CA ASN A 91 10.22 -15.71 18.71
C ASN A 91 8.91 -15.31 19.41
N LEU A 92 8.99 -15.15 20.72
CA LEU A 92 7.81 -14.87 21.55
C LEU A 92 7.41 -13.39 21.61
N GLN A 93 8.36 -12.48 21.34
CA GLN A 93 8.12 -11.03 21.43
C GLN A 93 7.73 -10.43 20.09
N PRO A 94 6.71 -9.54 20.04
CA PRO A 94 6.40 -8.80 18.84
C PRO A 94 7.55 -7.85 18.49
N ILE A 95 7.82 -7.72 17.20
CA ILE A 95 8.91 -6.89 16.68
C ILE A 95 8.49 -6.23 15.38
N LYS A 96 8.93 -4.98 15.15
CA LYS A 96 8.77 -4.32 13.85
C LYS A 96 9.44 -5.12 12.75
N PHE A 97 8.82 -5.19 11.57
CA PHE A 97 9.37 -5.96 10.45
C PHE A 97 10.82 -5.60 10.12
N ILE A 98 11.15 -4.32 10.10
CA ILE A 98 12.51 -3.83 9.79
C ILE A 98 13.60 -4.34 10.74
N ARG A 99 13.21 -4.83 11.90
CA ARG A 99 14.13 -5.42 12.92
C ARG A 99 14.14 -6.95 12.89
N THR A 100 13.33 -7.57 12.06
CA THR A 100 13.35 -9.04 11.91
C THR A 100 14.61 -9.50 11.21
N LYS A 101 15.03 -10.73 11.50
CA LYS A 101 16.12 -11.41 10.80
C LYS A 101 15.56 -12.68 10.15
N GLY A 102 15.92 -12.92 8.88
CA GLY A 102 15.57 -14.14 8.18
C GLY A 102 14.10 -14.23 7.72
N VAL A 103 13.32 -13.16 7.80
CA VAL A 103 11.97 -13.12 7.26
C VAL A 103 12.01 -12.54 5.84
N GLU A 104 11.74 -13.39 4.85
CA GLU A 104 11.70 -12.97 3.45
C GLU A 104 10.29 -12.52 3.05
N ILE A 105 10.22 -11.42 2.30
CA ILE A 105 8.99 -10.94 1.67
C ILE A 105 8.82 -11.65 0.32
N PRO A 106 7.71 -12.36 0.06
CA PRO A 106 7.46 -13.01 -1.23
C PRO A 106 7.02 -11.98 -2.29
N VAL A 107 7.96 -11.16 -2.75
CA VAL A 107 7.70 -9.98 -3.59
C VAL A 107 7.01 -10.30 -4.91
N ASN A 108 7.33 -11.44 -5.53
CA ASN A 108 6.70 -11.82 -6.81
C ASN A 108 5.23 -12.20 -6.64
N GLU A 109 4.90 -12.93 -5.59
CA GLU A 109 3.52 -13.28 -5.25
C GLU A 109 2.70 -12.02 -4.91
N ILE A 110 3.27 -11.13 -4.09
CA ILE A 110 2.63 -9.86 -3.73
C ILE A 110 2.42 -8.99 -4.98
N SER A 111 3.40 -8.88 -5.87
CA SER A 111 3.26 -8.11 -7.10
C SER A 111 2.10 -8.60 -7.97
N LYS A 112 1.87 -9.91 -8.06
CA LYS A 112 0.70 -10.48 -8.76
C LYS A 112 -0.61 -10.06 -8.11
N ILE A 113 -0.69 -10.11 -6.78
CA ILE A 113 -1.88 -9.66 -6.04
C ILE A 113 -2.16 -8.18 -6.34
N LEU A 114 -1.14 -7.32 -6.29
CA LEU A 114 -1.29 -5.89 -6.56
C LEU A 114 -1.75 -5.61 -7.99
N THR A 115 -1.24 -6.38 -8.95
CA THR A 115 -1.64 -6.31 -10.37
C THR A 115 -3.12 -6.63 -10.56
N GLN A 116 -3.64 -7.61 -9.84
CA GLN A 116 -5.02 -8.08 -9.98
C GLN A 116 -6.02 -7.22 -9.20
N ASP A 117 -5.61 -6.63 -8.09
CA ASP A 117 -6.53 -6.06 -7.12
C ASP A 117 -6.53 -4.52 -7.10
N VAL A 118 -5.44 -3.89 -6.66
CA VAL A 118 -5.47 -2.47 -6.29
C VAL A 118 -4.98 -1.51 -7.38
N SER A 119 -4.05 -1.94 -8.23
CA SER A 119 -3.34 -1.05 -9.16
C SER A 119 -4.24 -0.20 -10.07
N HIS A 120 -5.32 -0.78 -10.57
CA HIS A 120 -6.29 -0.10 -11.43
C HIS A 120 -7.48 0.47 -10.65
N ARG A 121 -7.86 -0.16 -9.55
CA ARG A 121 -9.00 0.29 -8.72
C ARG A 121 -8.68 1.55 -7.90
N PHE A 122 -7.42 1.74 -7.56
CA PHE A 122 -6.98 2.92 -6.81
C PHE A 122 -7.37 4.23 -7.51
N LEU A 123 -7.22 4.30 -8.82
CA LEU A 123 -7.48 5.50 -9.62
C LEU A 123 -8.98 5.86 -9.74
N LYS A 124 -9.88 4.97 -9.33
CA LYS A 124 -11.32 5.16 -9.52
C LYS A 124 -11.99 5.81 -8.32
N VAL A 125 -12.78 6.85 -8.59
CA VAL A 125 -13.73 7.44 -7.66
C VAL A 125 -15.10 7.45 -8.37
N GLY A 126 -16.02 6.57 -7.93
CA GLY A 126 -17.26 6.33 -8.66
C GLY A 126 -16.99 5.85 -10.09
N ASN A 127 -17.54 6.57 -11.07
CA ASN A 127 -17.31 6.29 -12.50
C ASN A 127 -16.13 7.06 -13.11
N GLN A 128 -15.44 7.91 -12.32
CA GLN A 128 -14.33 8.72 -12.79
C GLN A 128 -13.00 8.01 -12.56
N LYS A 129 -12.10 8.11 -13.55
CA LYS A 129 -10.71 7.69 -13.44
C LYS A 129 -9.84 8.92 -13.18
N LYS A 130 -9.09 8.91 -12.10
CA LYS A 130 -8.16 9.99 -11.74
C LYS A 130 -6.78 9.78 -12.36
N GLU A 131 -6.09 10.89 -12.67
CA GLU A 131 -4.83 10.91 -13.41
C GLU A 131 -3.61 11.04 -12.48
N ILE A 132 -3.44 10.09 -11.54
CA ILE A 132 -2.31 10.10 -10.61
C ILE A 132 -1.08 9.43 -11.22
N TYR A 133 -1.28 8.34 -11.95
CA TYR A 133 -0.23 7.60 -12.64
C TYR A 133 -0.76 6.90 -13.89
N ASN A 134 0.17 6.60 -14.81
CA ASN A 134 -0.07 5.72 -15.93
C ASN A 134 0.15 4.27 -15.51
N TYR A 135 -0.80 3.42 -15.80
CA TYR A 135 -0.73 2.00 -15.55
C TYR A 135 -1.30 1.22 -16.73
N LYS A 136 -0.53 0.27 -17.24
CA LYS A 136 -0.97 -0.67 -18.27
C LYS A 136 -1.31 -2.01 -17.59
N LYS A 137 -2.53 -2.48 -17.82
CA LYS A 137 -3.02 -3.74 -17.23
C LYS A 137 -2.06 -4.90 -17.50
N GLY A 138 -1.72 -5.64 -16.43
CA GLY A 138 -0.80 -6.77 -16.48
C GLY A 138 0.67 -6.41 -16.26
N GLU A 139 1.05 -5.14 -16.29
CA GLU A 139 2.42 -4.72 -15.93
C GLU A 139 2.60 -4.65 -14.41
N THR A 140 3.85 -4.79 -13.96
CA THR A 140 4.26 -4.75 -12.55
C THR A 140 4.96 -3.45 -12.18
N LYS A 141 4.66 -2.38 -12.92
CA LYS A 141 5.21 -1.04 -12.74
C LYS A 141 4.18 0.01 -13.13
N LEU A 142 4.34 1.21 -12.62
CA LEU A 142 3.52 2.37 -12.98
C LEU A 142 4.40 3.61 -13.17
N GLY A 143 3.89 4.60 -13.89
CA GLY A 143 4.55 5.89 -14.08
C GLY A 143 3.81 7.00 -13.35
N LEU A 144 4.36 7.50 -12.24
CA LEU A 144 3.81 8.65 -11.53
C LEU A 144 3.92 9.92 -12.36
N HIS A 145 2.84 10.70 -12.43
CA HIS A 145 2.84 11.95 -13.18
C HIS A 145 3.62 13.04 -12.49
N ASN A 146 3.51 13.15 -11.16
CA ASN A 146 4.19 14.23 -10.43
C ASN A 146 4.64 13.81 -9.03
N PRO A 147 5.69 12.98 -8.92
CA PRO A 147 6.20 12.52 -7.62
C PRO A 147 6.68 13.67 -6.72
N ASN A 148 7.19 14.77 -7.29
CA ASN A 148 7.64 15.91 -6.52
C ASN A 148 6.48 16.60 -5.78
N LEU A 149 5.32 16.78 -6.43
CA LEU A 149 4.14 17.33 -5.77
C LEU A 149 3.61 16.42 -4.66
N ILE A 150 3.67 15.11 -4.85
CA ILE A 150 3.32 14.14 -3.80
C ILE A 150 4.24 14.33 -2.60
N ASN A 151 5.55 14.46 -2.83
CA ASN A 151 6.52 14.71 -1.77
C ASN A 151 6.25 16.04 -1.04
N GLU A 152 6.02 17.14 -1.77
CA GLU A 152 5.72 18.46 -1.20
C GLU A 152 4.49 18.46 -0.29
N HIS A 153 3.49 17.63 -0.59
CA HIS A 153 2.24 17.50 0.17
C HIS A 153 2.17 16.24 1.03
N SER A 154 3.30 15.58 1.25
CA SER A 154 3.37 14.27 1.89
C SER A 154 2.75 14.25 3.29
N GLN A 155 2.96 15.29 4.09
CA GLN A 155 2.38 15.38 5.43
C GLN A 155 0.85 15.35 5.38
N LEU A 156 0.24 16.20 4.56
CA LEU A 156 -1.21 16.21 4.37
C LEU A 156 -1.74 14.85 3.92
N LEU A 157 -1.06 14.26 2.95
CA LEU A 157 -1.48 12.96 2.39
C LEU A 157 -1.37 11.83 3.45
N PHE A 158 -0.31 11.80 4.24
CA PHE A 158 -0.17 10.84 5.33
C PHE A 158 -1.26 11.01 6.40
N GLU A 159 -1.58 12.24 6.78
CA GLU A 159 -2.65 12.50 7.75
C GLU A 159 -4.01 12.00 7.25
N LEU A 160 -4.35 12.29 5.99
CA LEU A 160 -5.60 11.83 5.37
C LEU A 160 -5.66 10.30 5.25
N ILE A 161 -4.56 9.67 4.85
CA ILE A 161 -4.46 8.21 4.74
C ILE A 161 -4.64 7.58 6.12
N ASN A 162 -3.94 8.07 7.13
CA ASN A 162 -4.03 7.54 8.49
C ASN A 162 -5.43 7.71 9.09
N TYR A 163 -6.11 8.81 8.80
CA TYR A 163 -7.49 9.04 9.23
C TYR A 163 -8.47 8.03 8.60
N ARG A 164 -8.25 7.68 7.32
CA ARG A 164 -9.13 6.78 6.57
C ARG A 164 -8.80 5.30 6.79
N TRP A 165 -7.55 4.99 7.11
CA TRP A 165 -7.10 3.61 7.34
C TRP A 165 -7.61 3.09 8.69
#